data_58b9fbe2aad7044ebc1b8c7c9612a3c5
#
_entry.id   58b9fbe2aad7044ebc1b8c7c9612a3c5
#
_cell.length_a   1.000
_cell.length_b   1.000
_cell.length_c   1.000
_cell.angle_alpha   90.00
_cell.angle_beta   90.00
_cell.angle_gamma   90.00
#
_symmetry.space_group_name_H-M   'P 1'
#
loop_
_entity.id
_entity.type
_entity.pdbx_description
1 polymer ?
#
loop_
_entity_poly.entity_id
_entity_poly.type
_entity_poly.pdbx_seq_one_letter_code
_entity_poly.pdbx_strand_id
1 'polypeptide(L)'
;MNLSHAAAPARARARDAGAPSRLRQLANFAVFEAAWFACILGVAHGVPAWGTAAVVAAIAWHVAISARPATELVLVGLLCAIGLVAESLVVAQGHVAYPAGQPVAWLAPYWMVALWGEFAMALNVTLRWLKGRTWLAAALGAVFGPLSFLGGVRLGGARFVDESAALATLACMWAVLMPLVMALSCRFDGVADPVPGTGPDA
;
A
#
# COMPACT_ATOMS: atom_id res chain seq x y z
N MET A 1 -2.57 -12.36 47.07
CA MET A 1 -3.74 -12.66 46.24
C MET A 1 -3.58 -11.90 44.92
N ASN A 2 -3.35 -12.60 43.84
CA ASN A 2 -2.69 -12.08 42.62
C ASN A 2 -3.77 -11.66 41.58
N LEU A 3 -4.04 -10.35 41.47
CA LEU A 3 -5.04 -9.75 40.53
C LEU A 3 -4.47 -9.48 39.12
N SER A 4 -3.25 -9.99 38.82
CA SER A 4 -2.52 -9.64 37.58
C SER A 4 -2.90 -10.48 36.35
N HIS A 5 -3.69 -11.54 36.47
CA HIS A 5 -3.94 -12.49 35.37
C HIS A 5 -5.23 -12.29 34.57
N ALA A 6 -6.12 -11.38 34.98
CA ALA A 6 -7.41 -11.18 34.31
C ALA A 6 -7.41 -10.14 33.16
N ALA A 7 -6.40 -9.29 33.08
CA ALA A 7 -6.38 -8.19 32.10
C ALA A 7 -5.90 -8.59 30.68
N ALA A 8 -5.14 -9.67 30.53
CA ALA A 8 -4.61 -10.13 29.24
C ALA A 8 -5.69 -10.63 28.26
N PRO A 9 -6.69 -11.44 28.68
CA PRO A 9 -7.72 -11.94 27.76
C PRO A 9 -8.69 -10.85 27.29
N ALA A 10 -8.98 -9.82 28.10
CA ALA A 10 -9.85 -8.72 27.73
C ALA A 10 -9.20 -7.79 26.69
N ARG A 11 -7.91 -7.51 26.82
CA ARG A 11 -7.14 -6.72 25.83
C ARG A 11 -6.97 -7.46 24.50
N ALA A 12 -6.83 -8.77 24.49
CA ALA A 12 -6.78 -9.58 23.28
C ALA A 12 -8.13 -9.55 22.55
N ARG A 13 -9.26 -9.76 23.27
CA ARG A 13 -10.60 -9.68 22.69
C ARG A 13 -10.96 -8.29 22.14
N ALA A 14 -10.52 -7.21 22.78
CA ALA A 14 -10.73 -5.85 22.29
C ALA A 14 -9.91 -5.55 21.03
N ARG A 15 -8.74 -6.18 20.85
CA ARG A 15 -7.95 -6.08 19.62
C ARG A 15 -8.59 -6.83 18.45
N ASP A 16 -9.26 -7.94 18.71
CA ASP A 16 -9.91 -8.76 17.69
C ASP A 16 -11.28 -8.23 17.27
N ALA A 17 -11.97 -7.46 18.12
CA ALA A 17 -13.30 -6.92 17.85
C ALA A 17 -13.39 -5.91 16.69
N GLY A 18 -12.25 -5.36 16.23
CA GLY A 18 -12.18 -4.45 15.07
C GLY A 18 -11.35 -4.97 13.90
N ALA A 19 -10.85 -6.22 13.98
CA ALA A 19 -10.03 -6.77 12.91
C ALA A 19 -10.92 -7.27 11.74
N PRO A 20 -10.53 -7.00 10.47
CA PRO A 20 -11.26 -7.52 9.33
C PRO A 20 -11.29 -9.05 9.32
N SER A 21 -12.43 -9.64 8.95
CA SER A 21 -12.59 -11.09 8.86
C SER A 21 -11.57 -11.70 7.88
N ARG A 22 -11.27 -12.98 8.04
CA ARG A 22 -10.38 -13.71 7.12
C ARG A 22 -10.88 -13.66 5.67
N LEU A 23 -12.19 -13.73 5.46
CA LEU A 23 -12.78 -13.62 4.13
C LEU A 23 -12.52 -12.22 3.53
N ARG A 24 -12.68 -11.15 4.33
CA ARG A 24 -12.37 -9.78 3.91
C ARG A 24 -10.88 -9.61 3.57
N GLN A 25 -10.00 -10.22 4.35
CA GLN A 25 -8.54 -10.21 4.07
C GLN A 25 -8.22 -10.91 2.76
N LEU A 26 -8.78 -12.10 2.51
CA LEU A 26 -8.60 -12.85 1.27
C LEU A 26 -9.18 -12.10 0.06
N ALA A 27 -10.39 -11.54 0.18
CA ALA A 27 -10.99 -10.76 -0.89
C ALA A 27 -10.17 -9.51 -1.20
N ASN A 28 -9.70 -8.77 -0.17
CA ASN A 28 -8.85 -7.61 -0.34
C ASN A 28 -7.54 -7.97 -1.05
N PHE A 29 -6.89 -9.06 -0.63
CA PHE A 29 -5.66 -9.54 -1.27
C PHE A 29 -5.92 -9.93 -2.73
N ALA A 30 -6.98 -10.70 -3.01
CA ALA A 30 -7.28 -11.13 -4.37
C ALA A 30 -7.61 -9.95 -5.32
N VAL A 31 -8.38 -8.97 -4.84
CA VAL A 31 -8.71 -7.75 -5.61
C VAL A 31 -7.46 -6.91 -5.84
N PHE A 32 -6.62 -6.73 -4.81
CA PHE A 32 -5.34 -6.03 -4.92
C PHE A 32 -4.44 -6.67 -5.98
N GLU A 33 -4.19 -7.96 -5.89
CA GLU A 33 -3.34 -8.67 -6.87
C GLU A 33 -3.92 -8.60 -8.29
N ALA A 34 -5.23 -8.81 -8.44
CA ALA A 34 -5.88 -8.74 -9.75
C ALA A 34 -5.75 -7.36 -10.40
N ALA A 35 -5.91 -6.28 -9.63
CA ALA A 35 -5.79 -4.92 -10.13
C ALA A 35 -4.33 -4.55 -10.40
N TRP A 36 -3.39 -4.98 -9.55
CA TRP A 36 -1.96 -4.82 -9.79
C TRP A 36 -1.54 -5.51 -11.12
N PHE A 37 -1.90 -6.78 -11.32
CA PHE A 37 -1.62 -7.48 -12.59
C PHE A 37 -2.29 -6.81 -13.79
N ALA A 38 -3.54 -6.38 -13.67
CA ALA A 38 -4.24 -5.65 -14.74
C ALA A 38 -3.52 -4.34 -15.10
N CYS A 39 -3.00 -3.63 -14.10
CA CYS A 39 -2.25 -2.40 -14.30
C CYS A 39 -0.93 -2.68 -15.05
N ILE A 40 -0.10 -3.56 -14.52
CA ILE A 40 1.22 -3.87 -15.11
C ILE A 40 1.07 -4.43 -16.53
N LEU A 41 0.16 -5.39 -16.73
CA LEU A 41 -0.09 -5.97 -18.07
C LEU A 41 -0.70 -4.94 -19.03
N GLY A 42 -1.58 -4.05 -18.54
CA GLY A 42 -2.11 -2.94 -19.34
C GLY A 42 -0.99 -2.02 -19.84
N VAL A 43 -0.02 -1.69 -18.98
CA VAL A 43 1.17 -0.91 -19.38
C VAL A 43 2.01 -1.68 -20.41
N ALA A 44 2.29 -2.94 -20.15
CA ALA A 44 3.08 -3.79 -21.05
C ALA A 44 2.48 -3.93 -22.46
N HIS A 45 1.14 -3.90 -22.56
CA HIS A 45 0.42 -3.97 -23.84
C HIS A 45 0.06 -2.60 -24.43
N GLY A 46 0.58 -1.49 -23.89
CA GLY A 46 0.36 -0.15 -24.44
C GLY A 46 -1.01 0.45 -24.14
N VAL A 47 -1.75 -0.10 -23.20
CA VAL A 47 -3.09 0.38 -22.77
C VAL A 47 -3.13 0.72 -21.26
N PRO A 48 -2.20 1.58 -20.76
CA PRO A 48 -2.06 1.85 -19.32
C PRO A 48 -3.34 2.42 -18.68
N ALA A 49 -4.18 3.13 -19.44
CA ALA A 49 -5.42 3.69 -18.93
C ALA A 49 -6.43 2.62 -18.46
N TRP A 50 -6.51 1.49 -19.17
CA TRP A 50 -7.39 0.38 -18.77
C TRP A 50 -6.92 -0.28 -17.47
N GLY A 51 -5.61 -0.51 -17.34
CA GLY A 51 -5.03 -1.03 -16.11
C GLY A 51 -5.25 -0.07 -14.93
N THR A 52 -5.05 1.22 -15.15
CA THR A 52 -5.32 2.25 -14.13
C THR A 52 -6.80 2.28 -13.73
N ALA A 53 -7.72 2.11 -14.68
CA ALA A 53 -9.15 2.03 -14.37
C ALA A 53 -9.49 0.83 -13.47
N ALA A 54 -8.83 -0.33 -13.67
CA ALA A 54 -8.99 -1.48 -12.79
C ALA A 54 -8.51 -1.18 -11.35
N VAL A 55 -7.36 -0.51 -11.21
CA VAL A 55 -6.85 -0.06 -9.91
C VAL A 55 -7.82 0.92 -9.22
N VAL A 56 -8.33 1.91 -9.96
CA VAL A 56 -9.32 2.87 -9.43
C VAL A 56 -10.60 2.15 -8.99
N ALA A 57 -11.06 1.16 -9.75
CA ALA A 57 -12.22 0.36 -9.38
C ALA A 57 -11.98 -0.45 -8.09
N ALA A 58 -10.79 -1.04 -7.93
CA ALA A 58 -10.39 -1.74 -6.71
C ALA A 58 -10.37 -0.81 -5.49
N ILE A 59 -9.79 0.39 -5.63
CA ILE A 59 -9.78 1.41 -4.58
C ILE A 59 -11.23 1.81 -4.23
N ALA A 60 -12.06 2.09 -5.23
CA ALA A 60 -13.46 2.47 -5.03
C ALA A 60 -14.24 1.38 -4.28
N TRP A 61 -14.06 0.12 -4.67
CA TRP A 61 -14.64 -1.02 -3.97
C TRP A 61 -14.18 -1.08 -2.49
N HIS A 62 -12.88 -0.96 -2.24
CA HIS A 62 -12.34 -0.98 -0.88
C HIS A 62 -12.92 0.14 -0.01
N VAL A 63 -12.96 1.36 -0.55
CA VAL A 63 -13.50 2.54 0.14
C VAL A 63 -14.99 2.36 0.43
N ALA A 64 -15.77 1.86 -0.54
CA ALA A 64 -17.21 1.68 -0.40
C ALA A 64 -17.59 0.67 0.71
N ILE A 65 -16.76 -0.35 0.95
CA ILE A 65 -17.01 -1.36 1.99
C ILE A 65 -16.32 -1.04 3.33
N SER A 66 -15.66 0.10 3.45
CA SER A 66 -14.97 0.52 4.66
C SER A 66 -15.93 1.21 5.63
N ALA A 67 -15.73 1.02 6.93
CA ALA A 67 -16.57 1.61 7.98
C ALA A 67 -16.53 3.16 7.97
N ARG A 68 -15.38 3.73 7.60
CA ARG A 68 -15.16 5.19 7.49
C ARG A 68 -14.52 5.53 6.15
N PRO A 69 -15.31 5.61 5.06
CA PRO A 69 -14.80 5.83 3.70
C PRO A 69 -13.91 7.08 3.56
N ALA A 70 -14.29 8.19 4.21
CA ALA A 70 -13.52 9.43 4.14
C ALA A 70 -12.10 9.27 4.73
N THR A 71 -11.95 8.49 5.80
CA THR A 71 -10.65 8.20 6.41
C THR A 71 -9.75 7.38 5.47
N GLU A 72 -10.31 6.38 4.80
CA GLU A 72 -9.59 5.59 3.79
C GLU A 72 -9.19 6.45 2.58
N LEU A 73 -10.09 7.33 2.10
CA LEU A 73 -9.76 8.26 1.01
C LEU A 73 -8.60 9.19 1.37
N VAL A 74 -8.51 9.68 2.61
CA VAL A 74 -7.36 10.46 3.07
C VAL A 74 -6.09 9.64 3.00
N LEU A 75 -6.10 8.39 3.46
CA LEU A 75 -4.94 7.50 3.37
C LEU A 75 -4.54 7.23 1.92
N VAL A 76 -5.49 6.94 1.04
CA VAL A 76 -5.26 6.77 -0.41
C VAL A 76 -4.60 8.01 -1.00
N GLY A 77 -5.14 9.20 -0.73
CA GLY A 77 -4.58 10.47 -1.21
C GLY A 77 -3.16 10.73 -0.72
N LEU A 78 -2.88 10.43 0.56
CA LEU A 78 -1.53 10.56 1.14
C LEU A 78 -0.55 9.59 0.46
N LEU A 79 -0.95 8.34 0.22
CA LEU A 79 -0.09 7.39 -0.48
C LEU A 79 0.13 7.78 -1.94
N CYS A 80 -0.87 8.27 -2.64
CA CYS A 80 -0.69 8.83 -3.99
C CYS A 80 0.33 9.98 -3.99
N ALA A 81 0.26 10.89 -3.02
CA ALA A 81 1.20 12.01 -2.92
C ALA A 81 2.64 11.52 -2.60
N ILE A 82 2.78 10.60 -1.66
CA ILE A 82 4.08 9.97 -1.34
C ILE A 82 4.63 9.24 -2.56
N GLY A 83 3.80 8.45 -3.24
CA GLY A 83 4.17 7.70 -4.43
C GLY A 83 4.59 8.62 -5.57
N LEU A 84 3.87 9.72 -5.81
CA LEU A 84 4.25 10.70 -6.82
C LEU A 84 5.66 11.23 -6.57
N VAL A 85 5.97 11.62 -5.33
CA VAL A 85 7.30 12.15 -4.98
C VAL A 85 8.36 11.05 -5.06
N ALA A 86 8.13 9.91 -4.43
CA ALA A 86 9.09 8.82 -4.36
C ALA A 86 9.45 8.28 -5.76
N GLU A 87 8.44 8.02 -6.58
CA GLU A 87 8.66 7.48 -7.93
C GLU A 87 9.26 8.54 -8.88
N SER A 88 8.94 9.82 -8.71
CA SER A 88 9.60 10.88 -9.47
C SER A 88 11.08 11.00 -9.11
N LEU A 89 11.47 10.74 -7.86
CA LEU A 89 12.87 10.64 -7.47
C LEU A 89 13.57 9.43 -8.09
N VAL A 90 12.88 8.28 -8.19
CA VAL A 90 13.39 7.08 -8.91
C VAL A 90 13.59 7.39 -10.39
N VAL A 91 12.63 8.08 -11.04
CA VAL A 91 12.76 8.55 -12.42
C VAL A 91 13.97 9.46 -12.58
N ALA A 92 14.14 10.43 -11.68
CA ALA A 92 15.24 11.40 -11.74
C ALA A 92 16.62 10.76 -11.62
N GLN A 93 16.74 9.61 -10.95
CA GLN A 93 18.00 8.86 -10.86
C GLN A 93 18.37 8.13 -12.17
N GLY A 94 17.41 7.92 -13.07
CA GLY A 94 17.64 7.31 -14.38
C GLY A 94 17.90 5.80 -14.36
N HIS A 95 17.76 5.11 -13.22
CA HIS A 95 18.00 3.68 -13.12
C HIS A 95 16.80 2.83 -13.56
N VAL A 96 15.60 3.43 -13.59
CA VAL A 96 14.34 2.81 -14.03
C VAL A 96 13.74 3.64 -15.17
N ALA A 97 13.32 2.98 -16.23
CA ALA A 97 12.60 3.60 -17.34
C ALA A 97 11.22 2.99 -17.51
N TYR A 98 10.24 3.84 -17.76
CA TYR A 98 8.84 3.47 -17.94
C TYR A 98 8.43 3.61 -19.41
N PRO A 99 7.70 2.64 -20.00
CA PRO A 99 7.35 2.67 -21.43
C PRO A 99 6.27 3.70 -21.75
N ALA A 100 5.41 4.06 -20.79
CA ALA A 100 4.27 4.95 -21.00
C ALA A 100 3.72 5.54 -19.68
N GLY A 101 2.85 6.55 -19.81
CA GLY A 101 2.06 7.08 -18.70
C GLY A 101 2.70 8.23 -17.93
N GLN A 102 3.87 8.72 -18.34
CA GLN A 102 4.49 9.90 -17.74
C GLN A 102 3.88 11.18 -18.34
N PRO A 103 3.29 12.08 -17.52
CA PRO A 103 2.77 13.36 -18.01
C PRO A 103 3.89 14.26 -18.55
N VAL A 104 5.05 14.21 -17.90
CA VAL A 104 6.31 14.84 -18.31
C VAL A 104 7.46 13.91 -17.95
N ALA A 105 8.60 14.04 -18.64
CA ALA A 105 9.70 13.08 -18.59
C ALA A 105 10.32 12.86 -17.19
N TRP A 106 10.20 13.81 -16.29
CA TRP A 106 10.77 13.77 -14.94
C TRP A 106 9.76 13.35 -13.84
N LEU A 107 8.47 13.20 -14.19
CA LEU A 107 7.45 12.75 -13.25
C LEU A 107 7.22 11.25 -13.31
N ALA A 108 6.75 10.71 -12.19
CA ALA A 108 6.23 9.36 -12.12
C ALA A 108 5.08 9.15 -13.11
N PRO A 109 4.94 7.95 -13.70
CA PRO A 109 3.76 7.59 -14.48
C PRO A 109 2.49 7.64 -13.62
N TYR A 110 1.38 8.12 -14.18
CA TYR A 110 0.11 8.24 -13.44
C TYR A 110 -0.42 6.89 -12.92
N TRP A 111 -0.18 5.81 -13.66
CA TRP A 111 -0.56 4.47 -13.24
C TRP A 111 0.25 3.97 -12.04
N MET A 112 1.52 4.38 -11.91
CA MET A 112 2.35 4.06 -10.74
C MET A 112 1.82 4.81 -9.51
N VAL A 113 1.41 6.07 -9.66
CA VAL A 113 0.76 6.83 -8.59
C VAL A 113 -0.55 6.17 -8.15
N ALA A 114 -1.33 5.62 -9.10
CA ALA A 114 -2.54 4.86 -8.78
C ALA A 114 -2.22 3.57 -7.99
N LEU A 115 -1.14 2.84 -8.33
CA LEU A 115 -0.70 1.66 -7.58
C LEU A 115 -0.29 2.01 -6.13
N TRP A 116 0.28 3.19 -5.89
CA TRP A 116 0.51 3.67 -4.52
C TRP A 116 -0.80 3.91 -3.77
N GLY A 117 -1.81 4.47 -4.43
CA GLY A 117 -3.16 4.58 -3.88
C GLY A 117 -3.79 3.22 -3.58
N GLU A 118 -3.60 2.25 -4.46
CA GLU A 118 -4.03 0.87 -4.26
C GLU A 118 -3.34 0.22 -3.05
N PHE A 119 -2.06 0.49 -2.84
CA PHE A 119 -1.32 -0.04 -1.71
C PHE A 119 -1.94 0.37 -0.35
N ALA A 120 -2.63 1.52 -0.27
CA ALA A 120 -3.38 1.91 0.92
C ALA A 120 -4.40 0.85 1.36
N MET A 121 -5.05 0.16 0.39
CA MET A 121 -6.03 -0.90 0.68
C MET A 121 -5.44 -2.05 1.50
N ALA A 122 -4.18 -2.40 1.23
CA ALA A 122 -3.51 -3.50 1.91
C ALA A 122 -3.12 -3.16 3.35
N LEU A 123 -2.77 -1.90 3.65
CA LEU A 123 -2.23 -1.48 4.94
C LEU A 123 -3.20 -1.71 6.10
N ASN A 124 -4.49 -1.41 5.88
CA ASN A 124 -5.53 -1.52 6.91
C ASN A 124 -6.23 -2.89 6.95
N VAL A 125 -5.99 -3.77 5.97
CA VAL A 125 -6.61 -5.10 5.87
C VAL A 125 -5.55 -6.20 5.92
N THR A 126 -4.87 -6.43 4.80
CA THR A 126 -3.94 -7.57 4.63
C THR A 126 -2.65 -7.39 5.44
N LEU A 127 -2.11 -6.18 5.52
CA LEU A 127 -0.88 -5.85 6.23
C LEU A 127 -1.12 -5.31 7.65
N ARG A 128 -2.38 -5.32 8.13
CA ARG A 128 -2.76 -4.80 9.45
C ARG A 128 -1.92 -5.39 10.60
N TRP A 129 -1.53 -6.65 10.49
CA TRP A 129 -0.68 -7.34 11.47
C TRP A 129 0.71 -6.72 11.64
N LEU A 130 1.17 -5.93 10.67
CA LEU A 130 2.47 -5.26 10.67
C LEU A 130 2.45 -3.94 11.44
N LYS A 131 1.27 -3.40 11.77
CA LYS A 131 1.12 -2.15 12.55
C LYS A 131 1.87 -2.22 13.87
N GLY A 132 2.67 -1.20 14.16
CA GLY A 132 3.51 -1.12 15.35
C GLY A 132 4.81 -1.92 15.30
N ARG A 133 5.09 -2.64 14.21
CA ARG A 133 6.31 -3.44 14.03
C ARG A 133 7.29 -2.74 13.08
N THR A 134 7.80 -1.58 13.49
CA THR A 134 8.57 -0.64 12.64
C THR A 134 9.77 -1.31 11.96
N TRP A 135 10.59 -2.06 12.71
CA TRP A 135 11.77 -2.73 12.13
C TRP A 135 11.41 -3.86 11.17
N LEU A 136 10.35 -4.59 11.46
CA LEU A 136 9.86 -5.63 10.56
C LEU A 136 9.27 -5.01 9.28
N ALA A 137 8.56 -3.88 9.41
CA ALA A 137 8.08 -3.12 8.26
C ALA A 137 9.24 -2.64 7.38
N ALA A 138 10.31 -2.09 7.98
CA ALA A 138 11.51 -1.68 7.24
C ALA A 138 12.16 -2.87 6.50
N ALA A 139 12.36 -3.99 7.19
CA ALA A 139 12.97 -5.18 6.59
C ALA A 139 12.13 -5.75 5.44
N LEU A 140 10.81 -5.87 5.63
CA LEU A 140 9.90 -6.35 4.59
C LEU A 140 9.83 -5.36 3.42
N GLY A 141 9.80 -4.06 3.68
CA GLY A 141 9.86 -3.03 2.65
C GLY A 141 11.13 -3.15 1.82
N ALA A 142 12.31 -3.25 2.46
CA ALA A 142 13.60 -3.39 1.79
C ALA A 142 13.69 -4.61 0.87
N VAL A 143 12.94 -5.68 1.17
CA VAL A 143 12.95 -6.91 0.36
C VAL A 143 11.82 -6.92 -0.67
N PHE A 144 10.58 -6.72 -0.24
CA PHE A 144 9.43 -6.90 -1.12
C PHE A 144 9.18 -5.71 -2.05
N GLY A 145 9.64 -4.50 -1.71
CA GLY A 145 9.62 -3.35 -2.61
C GLY A 145 10.39 -3.64 -3.91
N PRO A 146 11.71 -3.91 -3.84
CA PRO A 146 12.49 -4.29 -5.03
C PRO A 146 11.95 -5.53 -5.76
N LEU A 147 11.47 -6.55 -5.03
CA LEU A 147 10.90 -7.76 -5.64
C LEU A 147 9.63 -7.47 -6.44
N SER A 148 8.75 -6.58 -5.96
CA SER A 148 7.57 -6.13 -6.68
C SER A 148 7.95 -5.40 -7.98
N PHE A 149 8.96 -4.51 -7.91
CA PHE A 149 9.49 -3.84 -9.09
C PHE A 149 10.11 -4.83 -10.11
N LEU A 150 10.89 -5.79 -9.63
CA LEU A 150 11.45 -6.84 -10.47
C LEU A 150 10.35 -7.64 -11.17
N GLY A 151 9.25 -7.97 -10.45
CA GLY A 151 8.06 -8.58 -11.04
C GLY A 151 7.45 -7.72 -12.12
N GLY A 152 7.24 -6.43 -11.86
CA GLY A 152 6.72 -5.46 -12.84
C GLY A 152 7.60 -5.34 -14.09
N VAL A 153 8.92 -5.31 -13.92
CA VAL A 153 9.90 -5.31 -15.04
C VAL A 153 9.80 -6.58 -15.87
N ARG A 154 9.75 -7.75 -15.25
CA ARG A 154 9.62 -9.04 -15.95
C ARG A 154 8.31 -9.17 -16.72
N LEU A 155 7.26 -8.49 -16.29
CA LEU A 155 5.97 -8.43 -16.97
C LEU A 155 5.89 -7.33 -18.04
N GLY A 156 6.94 -6.50 -18.19
CA GLY A 156 7.02 -5.46 -19.23
C GLY A 156 6.45 -4.10 -18.79
N GLY A 157 6.10 -3.91 -17.52
CA GLY A 157 5.60 -2.63 -16.99
C GLY A 157 6.68 -1.55 -16.84
N ALA A 158 7.95 -1.95 -16.70
CA ALA A 158 9.09 -1.06 -16.60
C ALA A 158 10.35 -1.75 -17.15
N ARG A 159 11.46 -1.01 -17.18
CA ARG A 159 12.78 -1.56 -17.56
C ARG A 159 13.85 -1.00 -16.62
N PHE A 160 14.69 -1.86 -16.07
CA PHE A 160 15.91 -1.42 -15.41
C PHE A 160 16.94 -0.96 -16.45
N VAL A 161 17.47 0.23 -16.25
CA VAL A 161 18.61 0.78 -17.01
C VAL A 161 19.91 0.28 -16.38
N ASP A 162 19.98 0.35 -15.04
CA ASP A 162 20.99 -0.28 -14.20
C ASP A 162 20.25 -1.06 -13.11
N GLU A 163 20.23 -2.39 -13.23
CA GLU A 163 19.46 -3.26 -12.34
C GLU A 163 19.97 -3.20 -10.90
N SER A 164 21.28 -3.22 -10.70
CA SER A 164 21.89 -3.22 -9.37
C SER A 164 21.64 -1.91 -8.64
N ALA A 165 21.81 -0.79 -9.32
CA ALA A 165 21.56 0.53 -8.76
C ALA A 165 20.06 0.74 -8.50
N ALA A 166 19.18 0.30 -9.41
CA ALA A 166 17.72 0.36 -9.23
C ALA A 166 17.28 -0.43 -8.00
N LEU A 167 17.71 -1.69 -7.87
CA LEU A 167 17.33 -2.55 -6.75
C LEU A 167 17.84 -2.00 -5.41
N ALA A 168 19.08 -1.48 -5.37
CA ALA A 168 19.64 -0.86 -4.17
C ALA A 168 18.85 0.40 -3.76
N THR A 169 18.55 1.28 -4.72
CA THR A 169 17.73 2.47 -4.49
C THR A 169 16.34 2.10 -3.96
N LEU A 170 15.66 1.17 -4.62
CA LEU A 170 14.34 0.71 -4.21
C LEU A 170 14.36 0.09 -2.81
N ALA A 171 15.39 -0.71 -2.49
CA ALA A 171 15.54 -1.29 -1.15
C ALA A 171 15.68 -0.22 -0.07
N CYS A 172 16.55 0.77 -0.27
CA CYS A 172 16.73 1.88 0.66
C CYS A 172 15.45 2.72 0.81
N MET A 173 14.80 3.05 -0.31
CA MET A 173 13.56 3.80 -0.33
C MET A 173 12.44 3.08 0.43
N TRP A 174 12.21 1.82 0.13
CA TRP A 174 11.15 1.04 0.76
C TRP A 174 11.44 0.68 2.22
N ALA A 175 12.73 0.58 2.63
CA ALA A 175 13.11 0.45 4.04
C ALA A 175 12.62 1.63 4.89
N VAL A 176 12.57 2.83 4.30
CA VAL A 176 12.10 4.06 4.97
C VAL A 176 10.59 4.25 4.79
N LEU A 177 10.08 4.06 3.58
CA LEU A 177 8.68 4.35 3.26
C LEU A 177 7.73 3.35 3.89
N MET A 178 8.08 2.06 3.98
CA MET A 178 7.19 1.06 4.57
C MET A 178 6.84 1.35 6.04
N PRO A 179 7.78 1.66 6.95
CA PRO A 179 7.45 2.14 8.30
C PRO A 179 6.60 3.41 8.31
N LEU A 180 6.89 4.36 7.43
CA LEU A 180 6.14 5.61 7.33
C LEU A 180 4.68 5.37 6.96
N VAL A 181 4.42 4.62 5.89
CA VAL A 181 3.03 4.34 5.45
C VAL A 181 2.28 3.47 6.47
N MET A 182 2.97 2.57 7.17
CA MET A 182 2.39 1.82 8.30
C MET A 182 2.01 2.74 9.46
N ALA A 183 2.82 3.75 9.78
CA ALA A 183 2.48 4.76 10.80
C ALA A 183 1.27 5.61 10.37
N LEU A 184 1.21 6.03 9.10
CA LEU A 184 0.05 6.73 8.54
C LEU A 184 -1.21 5.86 8.61
N SER A 185 -1.10 4.57 8.30
CA SER A 185 -2.23 3.63 8.39
C SER A 185 -2.73 3.43 9.83
N CYS A 186 -1.88 3.61 10.84
CA CYS A 186 -2.34 3.63 12.23
C CYS A 186 -3.16 4.88 12.55
N ARG A 187 -2.84 6.02 11.94
CA ARG A 187 -3.55 7.30 12.14
C ARG A 187 -4.83 7.39 11.32
N PHE A 188 -4.83 6.78 10.13
CA PHE A 188 -5.93 6.82 9.16
C PHE A 188 -6.44 5.40 8.88
N ASP A 189 -7.06 4.79 9.90
CA ASP A 189 -7.68 3.46 9.79
C ASP A 189 -9.20 3.62 9.68
N GLY A 190 -9.72 3.52 8.48
CA GLY A 190 -11.16 3.59 8.21
C GLY A 190 -11.84 2.21 8.13
N VAL A 191 -11.07 1.13 8.26
CA VAL A 191 -11.58 -0.26 8.15
C VAL A 191 -12.17 -0.77 9.46
N ALA A 192 -11.55 -0.41 10.59
CA ALA A 192 -12.04 -0.81 11.91
C ALA A 192 -13.13 0.12 12.40
N ASP A 193 -14.18 -0.44 12.99
CA ASP A 193 -15.16 0.35 13.74
C ASP A 193 -14.48 1.03 14.94
N PRO A 194 -14.91 2.25 15.32
CA PRO A 194 -14.46 2.87 16.55
C PRO A 194 -14.81 1.97 17.73
N VAL A 195 -13.86 1.75 18.64
CA VAL A 195 -14.16 1.05 19.89
C VAL A 195 -15.14 1.92 20.66
N PRO A 196 -16.34 1.43 21.01
CA PRO A 196 -17.30 2.19 21.80
C PRO A 196 -16.65 2.64 23.13
N GLY A 197 -16.67 3.95 23.42
CA GLY A 197 -16.15 4.50 24.68
C GLY A 197 -14.80 5.21 24.63
N THR A 198 -14.20 5.43 23.45
CA THR A 198 -12.96 6.23 23.29
C THR A 198 -13.20 7.56 22.55
N GLY A 199 -14.41 8.10 22.63
CA GLY A 199 -14.73 9.44 22.15
C GLY A 199 -14.07 10.53 23.01
N PRO A 200 -13.78 11.72 22.44
CA PRO A 200 -13.18 12.84 23.17
C PRO A 200 -14.03 13.38 24.33
N ASP A 201 -15.26 12.87 24.50
CA ASP A 201 -16.24 13.29 25.51
C ASP A 201 -16.50 12.21 26.61
N ALA A 202 -15.55 11.27 26.83
CA ALA A 202 -15.65 10.27 27.90
C ALA A 202 -14.72 10.57 29.07
#